data_41cd3d5eb7f4d0fc03a4775d4a4ceb7d
#
_entry.id   41cd3d5eb7f4d0fc03a4775d4a4ceb7d
#
_cell.length_a   1.000
_cell.length_b   1.000
_cell.length_c   1.000
_cell.angle_alpha   90.00
_cell.angle_beta   90.00
_cell.angle_gamma   90.00
#
_symmetry.space_group_name_H-M   'P 1'
#
loop_
_entity.id
_entity.type
_entity.pdbx_description
1 polymer ?
#
loop_
_entity_poly.entity_id
_entity_poly.type
_entity_poly.pdbx_seq_one_letter_code
_entity_poly.pdbx_strand_id
1 'polypeptide(L)'
;MRTITTRTFGLLCICTLLLAVTSTLANAQTRIGTASSVTPEASGSVAGALSAGSGVHANETVKTGSSGQAGLRFNDQSNLSVGHSSQVRLDKFVYDPNKGTGSTAIEVTRGTFRFSTGSQNKGEVKIKTPYGTLGTRG
;
A
#
# COMPACT_ATOMS: atom_id res chain seq x y z
N MET A 1 -73.05 -38.38 9.26
CA MET A 1 -73.18 -38.20 7.80
C MET A 1 -72.43 -36.96 7.35
N ARG A 2 -71.55 -37.12 6.40
CA ARG A 2 -70.77 -36.13 5.64
C ARG A 2 -69.65 -35.48 6.41
N THR A 3 -68.50 -36.06 6.26
CA THR A 3 -67.16 -35.55 6.43
C THR A 3 -66.89 -34.38 5.49
N ILE A 4 -66.58 -33.19 6.08
CA ILE A 4 -66.04 -32.11 5.31
C ILE A 4 -64.53 -32.07 5.61
N THR A 5 -63.77 -32.48 4.64
CA THR A 5 -62.31 -32.43 4.70
C THR A 5 -61.86 -31.02 4.33
N THR A 6 -61.51 -30.26 5.31
CA THR A 6 -60.87 -28.94 5.08
C THR A 6 -59.40 -29.15 4.82
N ARG A 7 -59.00 -29.07 3.59
CA ARG A 7 -57.59 -29.03 3.17
C ARG A 7 -57.07 -27.62 3.46
N THR A 8 -56.36 -27.47 4.53
CA THR A 8 -55.53 -26.29 4.75
C THR A 8 -54.30 -26.34 3.85
N PHE A 9 -54.33 -25.53 2.82
CA PHE A 9 -53.18 -25.24 1.98
C PHE A 9 -52.19 -24.44 2.79
N GLY A 10 -51.15 -25.10 3.28
CA GLY A 10 -50.01 -24.43 3.88
C GLY A 10 -49.21 -23.73 2.79
N LEU A 11 -49.32 -22.41 2.75
CA LEU A 11 -48.52 -21.56 1.89
C LEU A 11 -47.12 -21.53 2.46
N LEU A 12 -46.25 -22.38 1.90
CA LEU A 12 -44.83 -22.41 2.23
C LEU A 12 -44.19 -21.16 1.60
N CYS A 13 -44.06 -20.13 2.41
CA CYS A 13 -43.33 -18.91 2.04
C CYS A 13 -41.85 -19.26 2.03
N ILE A 14 -41.35 -19.69 0.88
CA ILE A 14 -39.92 -19.87 0.64
C ILE A 14 -39.31 -18.48 0.48
N CYS A 15 -38.90 -17.90 1.60
CA CYS A 15 -38.06 -16.71 1.61
C CYS A 15 -36.67 -17.12 1.13
N THR A 16 -36.47 -17.13 -0.18
CA THR A 16 -35.13 -17.22 -0.76
C THR A 16 -34.38 -15.95 -0.43
N LEU A 17 -33.66 -15.99 0.67
CA LEU A 17 -32.71 -14.97 1.07
C LEU A 17 -31.55 -15.02 0.06
N LEU A 18 -31.65 -14.21 -1.00
CA LEU A 18 -30.54 -13.97 -1.92
C LEU A 18 -29.44 -13.23 -1.14
N LEU A 19 -28.51 -13.99 -0.57
CA LEU A 19 -27.24 -13.41 -0.10
C LEU A 19 -26.50 -12.93 -1.35
N ALA A 20 -26.65 -11.64 -1.66
CA ALA A 20 -25.77 -10.94 -2.58
C ALA A 20 -24.38 -10.90 -1.93
N VAL A 21 -23.56 -11.90 -2.23
CA VAL A 21 -22.14 -11.86 -1.93
C VAL A 21 -21.54 -10.79 -2.84
N THR A 22 -21.53 -9.57 -2.36
CA THR A 22 -20.73 -8.51 -2.98
C THR A 22 -19.28 -8.86 -2.73
N SER A 23 -18.67 -9.56 -3.68
CA SER A 23 -17.24 -9.75 -3.73
C SER A 23 -16.61 -8.39 -3.94
N THR A 24 -16.23 -7.72 -2.85
CA THR A 24 -15.33 -6.60 -2.92
C THR A 24 -14.02 -7.14 -3.47
N LEU A 25 -13.75 -6.84 -4.74
CA LEU A 25 -12.43 -7.01 -5.33
C LEU A 25 -11.49 -6.10 -4.53
N ALA A 26 -10.92 -6.64 -3.46
CA ALA A 26 -9.82 -6.00 -2.79
C ALA A 26 -8.70 -5.95 -3.82
N ASN A 27 -8.43 -4.77 -4.36
CA ASN A 27 -7.23 -4.54 -5.14
C ASN A 27 -6.06 -4.82 -4.21
N ALA A 28 -5.50 -6.02 -4.30
CA ALA A 28 -4.33 -6.41 -3.57
C ALA A 28 -3.17 -5.57 -4.10
N GLN A 29 -2.92 -4.45 -3.45
CA GLN A 29 -1.79 -3.59 -3.79
C GLN A 29 -0.49 -4.36 -3.52
N THR A 30 0.38 -4.36 -4.51
CA THR A 30 1.64 -5.10 -4.44
C THR A 30 2.51 -4.54 -3.33
N ARG A 31 2.90 -5.40 -2.39
CA ARG A 31 3.85 -5.06 -1.34
C ARG A 31 5.24 -4.89 -1.95
N ILE A 32 5.83 -3.73 -1.78
CA ILE A 32 7.12 -3.36 -2.35
C ILE A 32 8.23 -3.23 -1.31
N GLY A 33 7.89 -3.30 -0.05
CA GLY A 33 8.86 -3.15 1.03
C GLY A 33 8.25 -3.29 2.42
N THR A 34 9.01 -2.85 3.39
CA THR A 34 8.65 -2.90 4.81
C THR A 34 9.12 -1.64 5.50
N ALA A 35 8.36 -1.16 6.47
CA ALA A 35 8.83 -0.14 7.38
C ALA A 35 9.89 -0.74 8.33
N SER A 36 11.12 -0.25 8.25
CA SER A 36 12.24 -0.75 9.07
C SER A 36 12.32 -0.08 10.44
N SER A 37 11.98 1.20 10.48
CA SER A 37 11.90 1.99 11.70
C SER A 37 10.80 3.02 11.58
N VAL A 38 10.03 3.21 12.62
CA VAL A 38 8.94 4.18 12.63
C VAL A 38 8.89 4.82 14.01
N THR A 39 8.88 6.14 14.04
CA THR A 39 8.51 6.90 15.22
C THR A 39 7.01 7.23 15.18
N PRO A 40 6.38 7.51 16.31
CA PRO A 40 4.95 7.88 16.34
C PRO A 40 4.59 8.96 15.31
N GLU A 41 3.34 9.03 14.90
CA GLU A 41 2.80 9.95 13.89
C GLU A 41 3.25 9.68 12.44
N ALA A 42 3.55 8.43 12.09
CA ALA A 42 3.74 8.02 10.70
C ALA A 42 2.57 7.15 10.22
N SER A 43 2.08 7.41 9.03
CA SER A 43 0.96 6.68 8.43
C SER A 43 1.16 6.49 6.93
N GLY A 44 0.62 5.38 6.44
CA GLY A 44 0.50 5.08 5.02
C GLY A 44 -0.96 5.13 4.57
N SER A 45 -1.21 5.53 3.36
CA SER A 45 -2.58 5.59 2.81
C SER A 45 -3.23 4.21 2.65
N VAL A 46 -2.44 3.15 2.59
CA VAL A 46 -2.87 1.76 2.47
C VAL A 46 -2.73 1.02 3.80
N ALA A 47 -1.57 1.12 4.41
CA ALA A 47 -1.24 0.42 5.65
C ALA A 47 -1.88 1.06 6.90
N GLY A 48 -2.36 2.30 6.83
CA GLY A 48 -2.83 3.04 8.00
C GLY A 48 -1.69 3.48 8.89
N ALA A 49 -1.86 3.42 10.21
CA ALA A 49 -0.78 3.72 11.14
C ALA A 49 0.41 2.78 10.91
N LEU A 50 1.58 3.34 10.64
CA LEU A 50 2.79 2.58 10.42
C LEU A 50 3.47 2.21 11.74
N SER A 51 4.02 1.02 11.77
CA SER A 51 4.93 0.53 12.82
C SER A 51 6.07 -0.25 12.18
N ALA A 52 7.12 -0.50 12.93
CA ALA A 52 8.20 -1.35 12.44
C ALA A 52 7.66 -2.72 12.03
N GLY A 53 8.00 -3.17 10.82
CA GLY A 53 7.48 -4.39 10.22
C GLY A 53 6.23 -4.23 9.35
N SER A 54 5.56 -3.06 9.36
CA SER A 54 4.41 -2.80 8.48
C SER A 54 4.81 -2.92 7.00
N GLY A 55 3.95 -3.57 6.21
CA GLY A 55 4.14 -3.65 4.77
C GLY A 55 3.95 -2.30 4.10
N VAL A 56 4.75 -2.03 3.09
CA VAL A 56 4.66 -0.83 2.27
C VAL A 56 4.30 -1.23 0.85
N HIS A 57 3.37 -0.51 0.22
CA HIS A 57 2.76 -0.90 -1.03
C HIS A 57 3.02 0.11 -2.15
N ALA A 58 2.91 -0.37 -3.38
CA ALA A 58 2.96 0.50 -4.55
C ALA A 58 1.80 1.51 -4.53
N ASN A 59 2.03 2.70 -5.04
CA ASN A 59 1.08 3.83 -5.04
C ASN A 59 0.66 4.31 -3.64
N GLU A 60 1.38 3.90 -2.60
CA GLU A 60 1.11 4.34 -1.24
C GLU A 60 1.69 5.73 -0.96
N THR A 61 0.95 6.54 -0.24
CA THR A 61 1.44 7.83 0.28
C THR A 61 1.76 7.69 1.74
N VAL A 62 3.01 7.92 2.09
CA VAL A 62 3.51 7.93 3.47
C VAL A 62 3.54 9.37 3.98
N LYS A 63 2.95 9.59 5.14
CA LYS A 63 2.91 10.89 5.83
C LYS A 63 3.51 10.76 7.21
N THR A 64 4.25 11.78 7.60
CA THR A 64 4.79 11.90 8.96
C THR A 64 4.33 13.19 9.60
N GLY A 65 4.04 13.14 10.89
CA GLY A 65 3.73 14.30 11.70
C GLY A 65 4.97 15.09 12.13
N SER A 66 4.78 16.07 13.00
CA SER A 66 5.86 16.97 13.46
C SER A 66 6.98 16.26 14.23
N SER A 67 6.67 15.16 14.90
CA SER A 67 7.63 14.29 15.59
C SER A 67 7.81 12.93 14.91
N GLY A 68 7.10 12.68 13.80
CA GLY A 68 7.12 11.43 13.08
C GLY A 68 8.34 11.28 12.17
N GLN A 69 8.84 10.06 12.07
CA GLN A 69 9.84 9.64 11.10
C GLN A 69 9.52 8.21 10.63
N ALA A 70 9.83 7.91 9.39
CA ALA A 70 9.66 6.55 8.87
C ALA A 70 10.89 6.15 8.05
N GLY A 71 11.47 5.00 8.38
CA GLY A 71 12.46 4.32 7.55
C GLY A 71 11.77 3.20 6.78
N LEU A 72 11.88 3.22 5.47
CA LEU A 72 11.31 2.21 4.58
C LEU A 72 12.44 1.43 3.92
N ARG A 73 12.32 0.11 3.91
CA ARG A 73 13.23 -0.77 3.20
C ARG A 73 12.48 -1.49 2.10
N PHE A 74 12.90 -1.28 0.87
CA PHE A 74 12.30 -1.90 -0.31
C PHE A 74 12.86 -3.30 -0.58
N ASN A 75 12.18 -4.05 -1.44
CA ASN A 75 12.54 -5.42 -1.79
C ASN A 75 13.90 -5.53 -2.50
N ASP A 76 14.37 -4.46 -3.14
CA ASP A 76 15.71 -4.34 -3.74
C ASP A 76 16.80 -3.91 -2.73
N GLN A 77 16.46 -3.87 -1.46
CA GLN A 77 17.31 -3.40 -0.35
C GLN A 77 17.60 -1.89 -0.36
N SER A 78 16.97 -1.12 -1.23
CA SER A 78 16.99 0.35 -1.13
C SER A 78 16.36 0.81 0.17
N ASN A 79 16.86 1.92 0.70
CA ASN A 79 16.30 2.53 1.91
C ASN A 79 15.84 3.95 1.63
N LEU A 80 14.65 4.27 2.10
CA LEU A 80 14.08 5.61 2.10
C LEU A 80 13.80 6.03 3.54
N SER A 81 14.49 7.06 3.99
CA SER A 81 14.18 7.69 5.27
C SER A 81 13.34 8.94 5.02
N VAL A 82 12.19 9.00 5.66
CA VAL A 82 11.25 10.13 5.60
C VAL A 82 11.35 10.87 6.92
N GLY A 83 11.68 12.15 6.85
CA GLY A 83 11.83 13.00 8.02
C GLY A 83 10.49 13.52 8.56
N HIS A 84 10.56 14.51 9.46
CA HIS A 84 9.39 15.12 10.09
C HIS A 84 8.53 15.90 9.10
N SER A 85 7.24 16.01 9.37
CA SER A 85 6.29 16.83 8.61
C SER A 85 6.39 16.62 7.10
N SER A 86 6.63 15.39 6.70
CA SER A 86 6.92 15.00 5.32
C SER A 86 5.77 14.25 4.69
N GLN A 87 5.67 14.33 3.37
CA GLN A 87 4.73 13.55 2.59
C GLN A 87 5.42 13.03 1.34
N VAL A 88 5.44 11.71 1.21
CA VAL A 88 6.11 10.99 0.12
C VAL A 88 5.14 10.01 -0.49
N ARG A 89 5.02 10.01 -1.81
CA ARG A 89 4.25 9.04 -2.58
C ARG A 89 5.19 8.05 -3.25
N LEU A 90 4.91 6.78 -3.09
CA LEU A 90 5.63 5.68 -3.73
C LEU A 90 4.95 5.36 -5.06
N ASP A 91 5.27 6.14 -6.08
CA ASP A 91 4.52 6.14 -7.33
C ASP A 91 4.75 4.86 -8.16
N LYS A 92 6.00 4.43 -8.28
CA LYS A 92 6.36 3.22 -9.03
C LYS A 92 7.51 2.49 -8.36
N PHE A 93 7.35 1.18 -8.25
CA PHE A 93 8.43 0.30 -7.88
C PHE A 93 8.34 -1.00 -8.70
N VAL A 94 9.35 -1.25 -9.49
CA VAL A 94 9.51 -2.50 -10.25
C VAL A 94 10.90 -3.02 -9.96
N TYR A 95 11.00 -4.26 -9.56
CA TYR A 95 12.28 -4.92 -9.30
C TYR A 95 12.24 -6.36 -9.80
N ASP A 96 13.20 -6.72 -10.63
CA ASP A 96 13.41 -8.10 -11.09
C ASP A 96 14.69 -8.64 -10.43
N PRO A 97 14.56 -9.51 -9.43
CA PRO A 97 15.71 -10.05 -8.70
C PRO A 97 16.61 -10.94 -9.57
N ASN A 98 16.06 -11.54 -10.64
CA ASN A 98 16.83 -12.40 -11.52
C ASN A 98 17.75 -11.61 -12.45
N LYS A 99 17.36 -10.40 -12.80
CA LYS A 99 18.11 -9.51 -13.69
C LYS A 99 18.89 -8.43 -12.94
N GLY A 100 18.61 -8.23 -11.65
CA GLY A 100 19.16 -7.13 -10.87
C GLY A 100 18.78 -5.76 -11.42
N THR A 101 17.67 -5.68 -12.15
CA THR A 101 17.17 -4.46 -12.79
C THR A 101 15.89 -4.00 -12.12
N GLY A 102 15.64 -2.72 -12.15
CA GLY A 102 14.41 -2.17 -11.59
C GLY A 102 14.20 -0.70 -12.00
N SER A 103 13.04 -0.20 -11.65
CA SER A 103 12.68 1.21 -11.82
C SER A 103 11.90 1.65 -10.60
N THR A 104 12.36 2.71 -9.97
CA THR A 104 11.73 3.29 -8.78
C THR A 104 11.39 4.74 -9.05
N ALA A 105 10.15 5.13 -8.83
CA ALA A 105 9.71 6.51 -8.88
C ALA A 105 9.07 6.90 -7.55
N ILE A 106 9.59 7.96 -6.95
CA ILE A 106 9.15 8.50 -5.68
C ILE A 106 8.81 9.97 -5.89
N GLU A 107 7.69 10.40 -5.37
CA GLU A 107 7.29 11.80 -5.38
C GLU A 107 7.27 12.34 -3.97
N VAL A 108 8.12 13.33 -3.71
CA VAL A 108 8.17 14.04 -2.42
C VAL A 108 7.38 15.33 -2.57
N THR A 109 6.23 15.41 -1.93
CA THR A 109 5.37 16.60 -1.98
C THR A 109 5.87 17.68 -1.04
N ARG A 110 6.38 17.27 0.13
CA ARG A 110 6.94 18.18 1.13
C ARG A 110 7.83 17.43 2.12
N GLY A 111 8.67 18.17 2.82
CA GLY A 111 9.49 17.68 3.93
C GLY A 111 10.88 17.26 3.52
N THR A 112 11.50 16.45 4.34
CA THR A 112 12.87 15.96 4.16
C THR A 112 12.90 14.45 3.93
N PHE A 113 13.82 14.02 3.10
CA PHE A 113 14.01 12.60 2.83
C PHE A 113 15.47 12.29 2.56
N ARG A 114 15.82 11.03 2.75
CA ARG A 114 17.11 10.48 2.36
C ARG A 114 16.87 9.16 1.65
N PHE A 115 17.37 9.03 0.43
CA PHE A 115 17.32 7.79 -0.34
C PHE A 115 18.70 7.18 -0.49
N SER A 116 18.78 5.86 -0.32
CA SER A 116 20.00 5.08 -0.56
C SER A 116 19.63 3.89 -1.44
N THR A 117 20.31 3.76 -2.57
CA THR A 117 20.12 2.64 -3.50
C THR A 117 20.59 1.32 -2.89
N GLY A 118 19.85 0.25 -3.17
CA GLY A 118 20.22 -1.11 -2.76
C GLY A 118 20.94 -1.89 -3.86
N SER A 119 20.48 -3.11 -4.12
CA SER A 119 21.12 -4.07 -5.03
C SER A 119 20.85 -3.81 -6.51
N GLN A 120 20.16 -2.76 -6.88
CA GLN A 120 19.88 -2.45 -8.28
C GLN A 120 21.14 -1.89 -8.98
N ASN A 121 21.89 -2.74 -9.62
CA ASN A 121 23.09 -2.31 -10.37
C ASN A 121 22.79 -1.55 -11.65
N LYS A 122 21.56 -1.63 -12.16
CA LYS A 122 21.12 -1.02 -13.41
C LYS A 122 19.73 -0.40 -13.30
N GLY A 123 19.32 -0.02 -12.10
CA GLY A 123 18.03 0.57 -11.84
C GLY A 123 17.99 2.07 -12.13
N GLU A 124 16.89 2.53 -12.66
CA GLU A 124 16.60 3.94 -12.78
C GLU A 124 15.77 4.38 -11.56
N VAL A 125 16.32 5.28 -10.78
CA VAL A 125 15.61 5.90 -9.67
C VAL A 125 15.29 7.34 -10.03
N LYS A 126 14.02 7.69 -10.01
CA LYS A 126 13.52 9.05 -10.20
C LYS A 126 12.84 9.54 -8.94
N ILE A 127 13.31 10.64 -8.40
CA ILE A 127 12.69 11.29 -7.26
C ILE A 127 12.21 12.67 -7.70
N LYS A 128 10.89 12.83 -7.74
CA LYS A 128 10.26 14.12 -8.01
C LYS A 128 10.12 14.91 -6.71
N THR A 129 10.48 16.16 -6.76
CA THR A 129 10.28 17.12 -5.68
C THR A 129 9.57 18.35 -6.21
N PRO A 130 9.00 19.24 -5.36
CA PRO A 130 8.40 20.49 -5.81
C PRO A 130 9.39 21.42 -6.55
N TYR A 131 10.68 21.19 -6.40
CA TYR A 131 11.75 22.03 -6.97
C TYR A 131 12.43 21.41 -8.19
N GLY A 132 12.19 20.14 -8.49
CA GLY A 132 12.80 19.45 -9.62
C GLY A 132 12.79 17.94 -9.48
N THR A 133 13.39 17.27 -10.46
CA THR A 133 13.53 15.82 -10.48
C THR A 133 14.99 15.43 -10.31
N LEU A 134 15.25 14.57 -9.34
CA LEU A 134 16.54 13.94 -9.12
C LEU A 134 16.53 12.56 -9.79
N GLY A 135 17.51 12.28 -10.61
CA GLY A 135 17.70 10.97 -11.23
C GLY A 135 19.06 10.39 -10.84
N THR A 136 19.07 9.10 -10.49
CA THR A 136 20.32 8.36 -10.33
C THR A 136 20.38 7.28 -11.39
N ARG A 137 21.51 7.20 -12.08
CA ARG A 137 21.87 6.04 -12.90
C ARG A 137 22.93 5.26 -12.14
N GLY A 138 22.56 4.04 -11.84
CA GLY A 138 23.53 3.08 -11.33
C GLY A 138 24.47 2.59 -12.39
#